data_85536a0e66a2c8b17669c71af1226d3b
#
_entry.id   85536a0e66a2c8b17669c71af1226d3b
#
_cell.length_a   1.000
_cell.length_b   1.000
_cell.length_c   1.000
_cell.angle_alpha   90.00
_cell.angle_beta   90.00
_cell.angle_gamma   90.00
#
_symmetry.space_group_name_H-M   'P 1'
#
loop_
_entity.id
_entity.type
_entity.pdbx_description
1 polymer ?
#
loop_
_entity_poly.entity_id
_entity_poly.type
_entity_poly.pdbx_seq_one_letter_code
_entity_poly.pdbx_strand_id
1 'polypeptide(L)'
;MRFVAAIIVAVAILLAPLVWHFSRSLFVVPGAPGAAAIDSEARIGLDALQQQIEGLQKAQTALNTRINELEFRQTVPQQGAAQSTNFAVSQGADNGLRGQYAKVVSVGDRRGLNQGLKVATPNFLESLLGRPRDVLSDDCEPMTNQKLKNALILEDVGPIRVRMLRPAAESLARIFEKVREIDPDLYAGIQSSGSLCVRRIRGTVDRLSTHSFGLSLDMNIDGFLDTLGDGQTQVGLTILSDFFREEGWIWGAAFGREDSMHFEVSREKIEEWRAAGRI
;
A
#
# COMPACT_ATOMS: atom_id res chain seq x y z
N MET A 1 -23.16 72.78 4.88
CA MET A 1 -22.79 71.41 4.51
C MET A 1 -21.57 70.83 5.24
N ARG A 2 -20.58 71.59 5.65
CA ARG A 2 -19.37 71.07 6.34
C ARG A 2 -19.68 70.48 7.74
N PHE A 3 -20.64 71.03 8.49
CA PHE A 3 -21.02 70.55 9.84
C PHE A 3 -21.80 69.23 9.79
N VAL A 4 -22.59 68.94 8.75
CA VAL A 4 -23.34 67.68 8.58
C VAL A 4 -22.38 66.54 8.31
N ALA A 5 -21.34 66.75 7.49
CA ALA A 5 -20.34 65.74 7.22
C ALA A 5 -19.51 65.37 8.46
N ALA A 6 -19.18 66.35 9.31
CA ALA A 6 -18.47 66.14 10.55
C ALA A 6 -19.28 65.34 11.57
N ILE A 7 -20.61 65.57 11.67
CA ILE A 7 -21.50 64.82 12.53
C ILE A 7 -21.63 63.37 12.07
N ILE A 8 -21.74 63.11 10.77
CA ILE A 8 -21.82 61.72 10.21
C ILE A 8 -20.53 60.95 10.52
N VAL A 9 -19.36 61.57 10.36
CA VAL A 9 -18.10 60.92 10.66
C VAL A 9 -17.96 60.63 12.17
N ALA A 10 -18.34 61.57 13.03
CA ALA A 10 -18.31 61.35 14.48
C ALA A 10 -19.24 60.21 14.92
N VAL A 11 -20.45 60.12 14.37
CA VAL A 11 -21.40 59.03 14.65
C VAL A 11 -20.87 57.69 14.09
N ALA A 12 -20.24 57.67 12.92
CA ALA A 12 -19.64 56.44 12.38
C ALA A 12 -18.50 55.91 13.26
N ILE A 13 -17.66 56.81 13.81
CA ILE A 13 -16.54 56.42 14.70
C ILE A 13 -17.09 55.91 16.05
N LEU A 14 -18.15 56.49 16.55
CA LEU A 14 -18.80 56.04 17.81
C LEU A 14 -19.52 54.69 17.66
N LEU A 15 -20.08 54.40 16.46
CA LEU A 15 -20.78 53.17 16.20
C LEU A 15 -19.84 52.02 15.73
N ALA A 16 -18.65 52.31 15.23
CA ALA A 16 -17.70 51.32 14.75
C ALA A 16 -17.37 50.22 15.78
N PRO A 17 -17.11 50.50 17.08
CA PRO A 17 -16.83 49.46 18.07
C PRO A 17 -18.07 48.59 18.38
N LEU A 18 -19.27 49.19 18.32
CA LEU A 18 -20.53 48.48 18.52
C LEU A 18 -20.81 47.50 17.36
N VAL A 19 -20.61 47.94 16.12
CA VAL A 19 -20.75 47.10 14.94
C VAL A 19 -19.70 45.99 14.94
N TRP A 20 -18.45 46.29 15.34
CA TRP A 20 -17.38 45.29 15.46
C TRP A 20 -17.70 44.26 16.55
N HIS A 21 -18.24 44.66 17.67
CA HIS A 21 -18.62 43.74 18.75
C HIS A 21 -19.79 42.84 18.36
N PHE A 22 -20.80 43.39 17.65
CA PHE A 22 -21.95 42.61 17.15
C PHE A 22 -21.59 41.67 16.02
N SER A 23 -20.75 42.09 15.07
CA SER A 23 -20.31 41.22 13.98
C SER A 23 -19.45 40.06 14.50
N ARG A 24 -18.63 40.28 15.51
CA ARG A 24 -17.88 39.16 16.14
C ARG A 24 -18.77 38.12 16.77
N SER A 25 -19.89 38.53 17.40
CA SER A 25 -20.83 37.56 18.02
C SER A 25 -21.68 36.79 17.00
N LEU A 26 -21.85 37.30 15.79
CA LEU A 26 -22.59 36.65 14.72
C LEU A 26 -21.72 35.70 13.87
N PHE A 27 -20.40 35.86 13.87
CA PHE A 27 -19.46 35.01 13.10
C PHE A 27 -18.62 34.07 13.96
N VAL A 28 -18.77 34.07 15.27
CA VAL A 28 -18.22 33.00 16.12
C VAL A 28 -19.21 31.86 16.09
N VAL A 29 -18.97 30.91 15.21
CA VAL A 29 -19.57 29.56 15.33
C VAL A 29 -19.09 29.04 16.68
N PRO A 30 -19.98 28.74 17.66
CA PRO A 30 -19.57 28.08 18.87
C PRO A 30 -18.96 26.73 18.45
N GLY A 31 -17.63 26.59 18.53
CA GLY A 31 -16.99 25.30 18.41
C GLY A 31 -17.60 24.40 19.47
N ALA A 32 -18.19 23.29 19.08
CA ALA A 32 -18.74 22.30 19.98
C ALA A 32 -17.68 22.00 21.07
N PRO A 33 -17.99 22.18 22.38
CA PRO A 33 -17.04 21.89 23.44
C PRO A 33 -16.90 20.37 23.57
N GLY A 34 -16.05 19.77 22.77
CA GLY A 34 -15.82 18.31 22.68
C GLY A 34 -14.95 17.91 21.52
N ALA A 35 -14.97 18.65 20.41
CA ALA A 35 -14.17 18.31 19.23
C ALA A 35 -12.65 18.46 19.45
N ALA A 36 -12.24 19.44 20.27
CA ALA A 36 -10.81 19.65 20.58
C ALA A 36 -10.24 18.62 21.56
N ALA A 37 -11.08 18.09 22.48
CA ALA A 37 -10.64 17.05 23.41
C ALA A 37 -10.50 15.68 22.75
N ILE A 38 -11.40 15.35 21.82
CA ILE A 38 -11.36 14.10 21.05
C ILE A 38 -10.12 14.07 20.12
N ASP A 39 -9.79 15.21 19.49
CA ASP A 39 -8.61 15.32 18.64
C ASP A 39 -7.29 15.21 19.45
N SER A 40 -7.27 15.67 20.68
CA SER A 40 -6.11 15.58 21.57
C SER A 40 -5.86 14.15 22.05
N GLU A 41 -6.90 13.40 22.43
CA GLU A 41 -6.77 12.00 22.86
C GLU A 41 -6.38 11.09 21.68
N ALA A 42 -6.94 11.33 20.50
CA ALA A 42 -6.58 10.61 19.29
C ALA A 42 -5.11 10.85 18.87
N ARG A 43 -4.62 12.08 19.04
CA ARG A 43 -3.21 12.42 18.78
C ARG A 43 -2.28 11.77 19.80
N ILE A 44 -2.61 11.80 21.08
CA ILE A 44 -1.84 11.13 22.14
C ILE A 44 -1.82 9.61 21.89
N GLY A 45 -2.94 9.02 21.47
CA GLY A 45 -3.03 7.61 21.13
C GLY A 45 -2.18 7.25 19.89
N LEU A 46 -2.18 8.10 18.87
CA LEU A 46 -1.36 7.95 17.67
C LEU A 46 0.13 8.05 17.99
N ASP A 47 0.53 9.05 18.79
CA ASP A 47 1.93 9.21 19.21
C ASP A 47 2.41 8.02 20.04
N ALA A 48 1.57 7.50 20.94
CA ALA A 48 1.88 6.31 21.73
C ALA A 48 2.03 5.05 20.87
N LEU A 49 1.16 4.85 19.89
CA LEU A 49 1.25 3.75 18.92
C LEU A 49 2.49 3.89 18.05
N GLN A 50 2.81 5.09 17.61
CA GLN A 50 4.01 5.35 16.81
C GLN A 50 5.29 5.05 17.60
N GLN A 51 5.35 5.44 18.87
CA GLN A 51 6.46 5.09 19.76
C GLN A 51 6.57 3.57 19.99
N GLN A 52 5.46 2.85 20.10
CA GLN A 52 5.46 1.39 20.18
C GLN A 52 5.98 0.73 18.91
N ILE A 53 5.56 1.22 17.75
CA ILE A 53 6.05 0.73 16.44
C ILE A 53 7.55 0.96 16.31
N GLU A 54 8.04 2.15 16.64
CA GLU A 54 9.47 2.46 16.62
C GLU A 54 10.26 1.59 17.62
N GLY A 55 9.68 1.31 18.79
CA GLY A 55 10.26 0.40 19.78
C GLY A 55 10.38 -1.03 19.28
N LEU A 56 9.34 -1.54 18.63
CA LEU A 56 9.32 -2.87 18.03
C LEU A 56 10.30 -2.98 16.85
N GLN A 57 10.38 -1.97 15.99
CA GLN A 57 11.34 -1.93 14.88
C GLN A 57 12.80 -1.92 15.38
N LYS A 58 13.11 -1.16 16.45
CA LYS A 58 14.44 -1.18 17.08
C LYS A 58 14.75 -2.54 17.69
N ALA A 59 13.79 -3.17 18.35
CA ALA A 59 13.96 -4.50 18.93
C ALA A 59 14.18 -5.56 17.83
N GLN A 60 13.46 -5.49 16.72
CA GLN A 60 13.63 -6.36 15.57
C GLN A 60 15.01 -6.19 14.93
N THR A 61 15.46 -4.96 14.74
CA THR A 61 16.80 -4.66 14.22
C THR A 61 17.88 -5.22 15.14
N ALA A 62 17.72 -5.04 16.45
CA ALA A 62 18.67 -5.56 17.44
C ALA A 62 18.72 -7.10 17.46
N LEU A 63 17.56 -7.77 17.30
CA LEU A 63 17.49 -9.23 17.18
C LEU A 63 18.16 -9.71 15.90
N ASN A 64 17.92 -9.07 14.77
CA ASN A 64 18.56 -9.42 13.50
C ASN A 64 20.09 -9.24 13.56
N THR A 65 20.57 -8.15 14.19
CA THR A 65 22.00 -7.95 14.41
C THR A 65 22.59 -9.08 15.27
N ARG A 66 21.88 -9.51 16.31
CA ARG A 66 22.32 -10.58 17.19
C ARG A 66 22.30 -11.96 16.53
N ILE A 67 21.34 -12.21 15.66
CA ILE A 67 21.30 -13.40 14.82
C ILE A 67 22.52 -13.41 13.89
N ASN A 68 22.78 -12.32 13.17
CA ASN A 68 23.94 -12.21 12.29
C ASN A 68 25.28 -12.36 13.04
N GLU A 69 25.39 -11.84 14.26
CA GLU A 69 26.57 -12.05 15.12
C GLU A 69 26.73 -13.50 15.55
N LEU A 70 25.64 -14.19 15.86
CA LEU A 70 25.66 -15.60 16.23
C LEU A 70 26.04 -16.49 15.03
N GLU A 71 25.49 -16.20 13.87
CA GLU A 71 25.81 -16.88 12.62
C GLU A 71 27.28 -16.67 12.24
N PHE A 72 27.79 -15.42 12.38
CA PHE A 72 29.21 -15.13 12.15
C PHE A 72 30.13 -15.89 13.13
N ARG A 73 29.74 -16.04 14.40
CA ARG A 73 30.51 -16.83 15.39
C ARG A 73 30.52 -18.32 15.12
N GLN A 74 29.48 -18.86 14.49
CA GLN A 74 29.41 -20.26 14.09
C GLN A 74 30.24 -20.57 12.83
N THR A 75 30.53 -19.54 12.02
CA THR A 75 31.29 -19.67 10.76
C THR A 75 32.79 -19.47 10.92
N VAL A 76 33.30 -19.12 12.12
CA VAL A 76 34.76 -19.03 12.37
C VAL A 76 35.31 -20.40 12.75
N PRO A 77 36.06 -21.09 11.86
CA PRO A 77 36.71 -22.37 12.20
C PRO A 77 37.85 -22.14 13.21
N GLN A 78 37.86 -22.89 14.29
CA GLN A 78 39.06 -23.07 15.10
C GLN A 78 40.15 -23.64 14.20
N GLN A 79 41.24 -22.89 14.03
CA GLN A 79 42.42 -23.35 13.32
C GLN A 79 43.07 -24.52 14.05
N GLY A 80 43.15 -25.65 13.38
CA GLY A 80 43.94 -26.82 13.79
C GLY A 80 43.91 -27.93 12.75
N ALA A 81 44.90 -27.88 11.86
CA ALA A 81 45.53 -28.96 11.08
C ALA A 81 44.72 -29.78 10.05
N ALA A 82 45.33 -29.77 8.86
CA ALA A 82 45.37 -30.80 7.80
C ALA A 82 44.48 -30.60 6.58
N GLN A 83 45.19 -30.39 5.46
CA GLN A 83 44.79 -30.39 4.07
C GLN A 83 43.91 -31.60 3.69
N SER A 84 42.76 -31.32 3.09
CA SER A 84 42.25 -32.11 1.99
C SER A 84 41.32 -31.26 1.13
N THR A 85 41.69 -31.11 -0.11
CA THR A 85 40.94 -30.51 -1.20
C THR A 85 39.64 -31.27 -1.43
N ASN A 86 38.55 -30.72 -0.91
CA ASN A 86 37.21 -31.02 -1.43
C ASN A 86 36.52 -29.69 -1.64
N PHE A 87 36.19 -29.39 -2.87
CA PHE A 87 35.22 -28.36 -3.23
C PHE A 87 33.89 -28.67 -2.56
N ALA A 88 33.73 -28.25 -1.32
CA ALA A 88 32.45 -28.11 -0.70
C ALA A 88 31.84 -26.83 -1.29
N VAL A 89 30.86 -27.01 -2.21
CA VAL A 89 29.94 -25.96 -2.58
C VAL A 89 29.35 -25.45 -1.28
N SER A 90 29.75 -24.25 -0.87
CA SER A 90 29.26 -23.63 0.34
C SER A 90 27.77 -23.31 0.16
N GLN A 91 26.93 -23.98 0.93
CA GLN A 91 25.50 -23.63 1.10
C GLN A 91 25.27 -22.22 1.70
N GLY A 92 26.30 -21.39 1.77
CA GLY A 92 26.25 -20.00 2.22
C GLY A 92 26.15 -18.96 1.10
N ALA A 93 26.18 -19.38 -0.20
CA ALA A 93 26.10 -18.45 -1.33
C ALA A 93 24.66 -18.07 -1.70
N ASP A 94 23.67 -18.85 -1.29
CA ASP A 94 22.24 -18.61 -1.61
C ASP A 94 21.65 -17.40 -0.87
N ASN A 95 22.12 -17.09 0.34
CA ASN A 95 21.62 -15.94 1.11
C ASN A 95 22.08 -14.59 0.52
N GLY A 96 23.10 -14.57 -0.34
CA GLY A 96 23.64 -13.35 -0.93
C GLY A 96 22.73 -12.75 -2.02
N LEU A 97 22.21 -13.56 -2.94
CA LEU A 97 21.35 -13.10 -4.03
C LEU A 97 19.93 -12.80 -3.52
N ARG A 98 19.34 -13.67 -2.72
CA ARG A 98 17.99 -13.45 -2.14
C ARG A 98 17.95 -12.16 -1.31
N GLY A 99 18.93 -11.89 -0.47
CA GLY A 99 19.03 -10.65 0.29
C GLY A 99 19.14 -9.38 -0.58
N GLN A 100 19.58 -9.51 -1.85
CA GLN A 100 19.62 -8.37 -2.76
C GLN A 100 18.22 -7.99 -3.26
N TYR A 101 17.31 -8.95 -3.45
CA TYR A 101 15.92 -8.64 -3.87
C TYR A 101 15.11 -7.93 -2.79
N ALA A 102 15.37 -8.20 -1.52
CA ALA A 102 14.75 -7.49 -0.39
C ALA A 102 15.36 -6.10 -0.13
N LYS A 103 16.50 -5.78 -0.76
CA LYS A 103 17.16 -4.49 -0.57
C LYS A 103 16.26 -3.34 -1.03
N VAL A 104 16.12 -2.35 -0.16
CA VAL A 104 15.34 -1.14 -0.44
C VAL A 104 16.13 -0.16 -1.30
N VAL A 105 15.50 0.35 -2.35
CA VAL A 105 16.06 1.33 -3.30
C VAL A 105 15.02 2.42 -3.59
N SER A 106 15.47 3.60 -4.04
CA SER A 106 14.55 4.64 -4.46
C SER A 106 13.82 4.22 -5.74
N VAL A 107 12.50 4.43 -5.79
CA VAL A 107 11.73 4.33 -7.02
C VAL A 107 12.18 5.46 -7.95
N GLY A 108 12.74 5.10 -9.11
CA GLY A 108 13.25 6.07 -10.07
C GLY A 108 12.15 6.91 -10.75
N ASP A 109 12.31 7.22 -12.05
CA ASP A 109 11.26 7.95 -12.80
C ASP A 109 9.98 7.10 -12.93
N ARG A 110 8.96 7.49 -12.19
CA ARG A 110 7.67 6.77 -12.10
C ARG A 110 6.77 6.95 -13.34
N ARG A 111 7.10 7.90 -14.24
CA ARG A 111 6.25 8.28 -15.38
C ARG A 111 6.08 7.19 -16.43
N GLY A 112 7.03 6.28 -16.54
CA GLY A 112 7.02 5.19 -17.52
C GLY A 112 6.58 3.83 -16.99
N LEU A 113 6.43 3.66 -15.68
CA LEU A 113 6.23 2.34 -15.07
C LEU A 113 4.99 1.60 -15.56
N ASN A 114 3.87 2.31 -15.76
CA ASN A 114 2.61 1.75 -16.22
C ASN A 114 2.24 2.20 -17.64
N GLN A 115 3.25 2.45 -18.49
CA GLN A 115 3.01 2.96 -19.85
C GLN A 115 2.04 2.07 -20.63
N GLY A 116 0.99 2.70 -21.19
CA GLY A 116 -0.04 2.01 -22.00
C GLY A 116 -1.17 1.39 -21.17
N LEU A 117 -1.09 1.42 -19.85
CA LEU A 117 -2.11 0.86 -18.95
C LEU A 117 -2.79 1.97 -18.14
N LYS A 118 -4.07 1.78 -17.83
CA LYS A 118 -4.89 2.69 -17.03
C LYS A 118 -5.44 1.99 -15.79
N VAL A 119 -5.48 2.74 -14.70
CA VAL A 119 -6.12 2.32 -13.45
C VAL A 119 -7.60 2.04 -13.70
N ALA A 120 -8.09 0.91 -13.23
CA ALA A 120 -9.50 0.59 -13.18
C ALA A 120 -10.15 1.36 -12.02
N THR A 121 -10.80 2.49 -12.32
CA THR A 121 -11.39 3.34 -11.29
C THR A 121 -12.50 2.61 -10.50
N PRO A 122 -12.72 2.95 -9.21
CA PRO A 122 -13.80 2.35 -8.41
C PRO A 122 -15.17 2.41 -9.12
N ASN A 123 -15.52 3.54 -9.71
CA ASN A 123 -16.80 3.70 -10.44
C ASN A 123 -16.90 2.74 -11.63
N PHE A 124 -15.81 2.53 -12.37
CA PHE A 124 -15.77 1.56 -13.45
C PHE A 124 -15.98 0.14 -12.93
N LEU A 125 -15.29 -0.23 -11.85
CA LEU A 125 -15.41 -1.55 -11.25
C LEU A 125 -16.81 -1.80 -10.65
N GLU A 126 -17.38 -0.81 -9.97
CA GLU A 126 -18.75 -0.89 -9.46
C GLU A 126 -19.78 -1.05 -10.59
N SER A 127 -19.62 -0.33 -11.70
CA SER A 127 -20.53 -0.44 -12.86
C SER A 127 -20.49 -1.82 -13.53
N LEU A 128 -19.34 -2.49 -13.46
CA LEU A 128 -19.12 -3.78 -14.10
C LEU A 128 -19.48 -4.96 -13.20
N LEU A 129 -19.03 -4.92 -11.94
CA LEU A 129 -19.07 -6.05 -11.00
C LEU A 129 -20.14 -5.87 -9.91
N GLY A 130 -20.71 -4.67 -9.80
CA GLY A 130 -21.55 -4.27 -8.68
C GLY A 130 -20.74 -3.90 -7.43
N ARG A 131 -21.37 -3.18 -6.52
CA ARG A 131 -20.72 -2.77 -5.26
C ARG A 131 -20.48 -3.98 -4.37
N PRO A 132 -19.28 -4.18 -3.83
CA PRO A 132 -18.93 -5.34 -2.97
C PRO A 132 -19.69 -5.37 -1.64
N ARG A 133 -19.99 -4.17 -1.09
CA ARG A 133 -20.72 -3.96 0.16
C ARG A 133 -21.28 -2.54 0.22
N ASP A 134 -22.49 -2.37 0.73
CA ASP A 134 -23.17 -1.06 0.77
C ASP A 134 -22.50 -0.10 1.75
N VAL A 135 -22.20 -0.56 2.95
CA VAL A 135 -21.53 0.25 4.00
C VAL A 135 -20.07 -0.12 4.07
N LEU A 136 -19.20 0.87 3.89
CA LEU A 136 -17.74 0.70 3.90
C LEU A 136 -17.13 1.36 5.13
N SER A 137 -16.13 0.69 5.69
CA SER A 137 -15.22 1.23 6.71
C SER A 137 -13.78 1.31 6.16
N ASP A 138 -12.84 1.72 7.00
CA ASP A 138 -11.40 1.67 6.70
C ASP A 138 -10.78 0.29 6.93
N ASP A 139 -11.54 -0.60 7.59
CA ASP A 139 -11.13 -1.97 7.88
C ASP A 139 -11.64 -2.94 6.81
N CYS A 140 -11.02 -4.11 6.73
CA CYS A 140 -11.43 -5.18 5.85
C CYS A 140 -12.74 -5.81 6.33
N GLU A 141 -13.83 -5.56 5.62
CA GLU A 141 -15.16 -6.06 5.93
C GLU A 141 -15.54 -7.28 5.08
N PRO A 142 -16.44 -8.15 5.57
CA PRO A 142 -16.97 -9.22 4.75
C PRO A 142 -17.74 -8.69 3.54
N MET A 143 -17.53 -9.28 2.36
CA MET A 143 -18.29 -8.99 1.16
C MET A 143 -19.75 -9.42 1.31
N THR A 144 -20.70 -8.53 1.00
CA THR A 144 -22.15 -8.80 1.03
C THR A 144 -22.75 -9.06 -0.36
N ASN A 145 -22.12 -8.60 -1.44
CA ASN A 145 -22.51 -8.89 -2.81
C ASN A 145 -22.28 -10.37 -3.13
N GLN A 146 -23.35 -11.15 -3.13
CA GLN A 146 -23.27 -12.60 -3.31
C GLN A 146 -22.79 -13.01 -4.71
N LYS A 147 -23.15 -12.25 -5.76
CA LYS A 147 -22.70 -12.53 -7.13
C LYS A 147 -21.17 -12.39 -7.22
N LEU A 148 -20.64 -11.29 -6.72
CA LEU A 148 -19.20 -11.05 -6.74
C LEU A 148 -18.46 -12.05 -5.81
N LYS A 149 -19.02 -12.33 -4.63
CA LYS A 149 -18.47 -13.31 -3.70
C LYS A 149 -18.34 -14.71 -4.32
N ASN A 150 -19.33 -15.14 -5.11
CA ASN A 150 -19.31 -16.43 -5.79
C ASN A 150 -18.35 -16.48 -6.99
N ALA A 151 -17.98 -15.32 -7.56
CA ALA A 151 -17.00 -15.23 -8.63
C ALA A 151 -15.55 -15.27 -8.14
N LEU A 152 -15.33 -15.06 -6.84
CA LEU A 152 -14.02 -15.15 -6.21
C LEU A 152 -13.62 -16.60 -5.95
N ILE A 153 -12.37 -16.91 -6.22
CA ILE A 153 -11.73 -18.18 -5.88
C ILE A 153 -10.68 -17.97 -4.79
N LEU A 154 -10.41 -18.98 -4.01
CA LEU A 154 -9.31 -19.05 -3.05
C LEU A 154 -8.39 -20.17 -3.48
N GLU A 155 -7.21 -19.83 -4.00
CA GLU A 155 -6.28 -20.79 -4.57
C GLU A 155 -4.84 -20.46 -4.17
N ASP A 156 -4.00 -21.50 -4.18
CA ASP A 156 -2.55 -21.37 -4.11
C ASP A 156 -2.05 -21.08 -5.53
N VAL A 157 -1.47 -19.91 -5.73
CA VAL A 157 -0.98 -19.43 -7.01
C VAL A 157 0.52 -19.16 -6.88
N GLY A 158 1.31 -20.03 -7.48
CA GLY A 158 2.76 -19.97 -7.34
C GLY A 158 3.19 -20.04 -5.86
N PRO A 159 3.96 -19.05 -5.36
CA PRO A 159 4.49 -19.07 -3.99
C PRO A 159 3.50 -18.53 -2.95
N ILE A 160 2.32 -18.05 -3.35
CA ILE A 160 1.38 -17.36 -2.45
C ILE A 160 -0.04 -17.91 -2.58
N ARG A 161 -0.84 -17.66 -1.54
CA ARG A 161 -2.27 -17.96 -1.53
C ARG A 161 -3.08 -16.67 -1.68
N VAL A 162 -4.03 -16.67 -2.63
CA VAL A 162 -4.81 -15.48 -2.98
C VAL A 162 -6.30 -15.76 -3.01
N ARG A 163 -7.09 -14.73 -2.73
CA ARG A 163 -8.53 -14.72 -2.95
C ARG A 163 -8.86 -13.65 -3.97
N MET A 164 -9.14 -14.04 -5.20
CA MET A 164 -9.28 -13.14 -6.35
C MET A 164 -10.37 -13.60 -7.31
N LEU A 165 -10.74 -12.75 -8.28
CA LEU A 165 -11.50 -13.21 -9.44
C LEU A 165 -10.69 -14.25 -10.20
N ARG A 166 -11.37 -15.29 -10.71
CA ARG A 166 -10.72 -16.40 -11.43
C ARG A 166 -9.76 -15.93 -12.53
N PRO A 167 -10.14 -15.01 -13.47
CA PRO A 167 -9.21 -14.58 -14.51
C PRO A 167 -7.99 -13.83 -13.97
N ALA A 168 -8.11 -13.17 -12.81
CA ALA A 168 -6.97 -12.52 -12.17
C ALA A 168 -6.00 -13.54 -11.55
N ALA A 169 -6.51 -14.57 -10.88
CA ALA A 169 -5.68 -15.66 -10.34
C ALA A 169 -4.96 -16.44 -11.47
N GLU A 170 -5.64 -16.72 -12.58
CA GLU A 170 -5.03 -17.37 -13.74
C GLU A 170 -3.97 -16.50 -14.42
N SER A 171 -4.16 -15.18 -14.49
CA SER A 171 -3.15 -14.23 -14.97
C SER A 171 -1.93 -14.21 -14.05
N LEU A 172 -2.18 -14.17 -12.74
CA LEU A 172 -1.12 -14.23 -11.73
C LEU A 172 -0.31 -15.53 -11.79
N ALA A 173 -0.98 -16.66 -12.07
CA ALA A 173 -0.30 -17.94 -12.24
C ALA A 173 0.69 -17.90 -13.43
N ARG A 174 0.31 -17.29 -14.55
CA ARG A 174 1.22 -17.13 -15.71
C ARG A 174 2.39 -16.20 -15.38
N ILE A 175 2.15 -15.12 -14.62
CA ILE A 175 3.22 -14.23 -14.16
C ILE A 175 4.23 -15.03 -13.33
N PHE A 176 3.78 -15.74 -12.32
CA PHE A 176 4.67 -16.47 -11.42
C PHE A 176 5.36 -17.64 -12.10
N GLU A 177 4.75 -18.28 -13.11
CA GLU A 177 5.41 -19.29 -13.90
C GLU A 177 6.61 -18.70 -14.66
N LYS A 178 6.42 -17.56 -15.34
CA LYS A 178 7.51 -16.83 -16.01
C LYS A 178 8.61 -16.42 -15.03
N VAL A 179 8.25 -15.88 -13.86
CA VAL A 179 9.24 -15.50 -12.84
C VAL A 179 10.02 -16.72 -12.38
N ARG A 180 9.36 -17.86 -12.13
CA ARG A 180 9.99 -19.10 -11.70
C ARG A 180 11.00 -19.64 -12.74
N GLU A 181 10.66 -19.52 -14.03
CA GLU A 181 11.51 -19.96 -15.13
C GLU A 181 12.74 -19.07 -15.32
N ILE A 182 12.59 -17.76 -15.16
CA ILE A 182 13.63 -16.76 -15.46
C ILE A 182 14.48 -16.47 -14.24
N ASP A 183 13.86 -16.34 -13.07
CA ASP A 183 14.51 -15.96 -11.82
C ASP A 183 13.93 -16.74 -10.62
N PRO A 184 14.37 -18.01 -10.44
CA PRO A 184 13.87 -18.87 -9.37
C PRO A 184 14.21 -18.35 -7.96
N ASP A 185 15.27 -17.55 -7.79
CA ASP A 185 15.67 -16.98 -6.51
C ASP A 185 14.74 -15.83 -6.12
N LEU A 186 14.38 -14.96 -7.06
CA LEU A 186 13.34 -13.95 -6.85
C LEU A 186 11.99 -14.62 -6.54
N TYR A 187 11.61 -15.63 -7.32
CA TYR A 187 10.36 -16.38 -7.10
C TYR A 187 10.25 -16.93 -5.68
N ALA A 188 11.33 -17.51 -5.15
CA ALA A 188 11.36 -18.10 -3.81
C ALA A 188 11.24 -17.06 -2.68
N GLY A 189 11.57 -15.78 -2.96
CA GLY A 189 11.45 -14.68 -1.99
C GLY A 189 10.06 -14.02 -1.96
N ILE A 190 9.19 -14.29 -2.94
CA ILE A 190 7.87 -13.63 -3.05
C ILE A 190 6.95 -14.06 -1.90
N GLN A 191 6.36 -13.07 -1.22
CA GLN A 191 5.34 -13.28 -0.21
C GLN A 191 4.14 -12.34 -0.43
N SER A 192 2.94 -12.78 0.00
CA SER A 192 1.72 -11.96 -0.06
C SER A 192 1.52 -11.18 1.23
N SER A 193 1.16 -9.92 1.09
CA SER A 193 0.66 -9.06 2.18
C SER A 193 -0.86 -8.88 2.14
N GLY A 194 -1.55 -9.52 1.19
CA GLY A 194 -2.99 -9.54 1.07
C GLY A 194 -3.51 -9.43 -0.36
N SER A 195 -4.71 -9.97 -0.62
CA SER A 195 -5.36 -9.88 -1.93
C SER A 195 -6.79 -9.33 -1.84
N LEU A 196 -7.67 -9.93 -1.05
CA LEU A 196 -9.04 -9.47 -0.88
C LEU A 196 -9.20 -8.69 0.43
N CYS A 197 -9.65 -7.45 0.31
CA CYS A 197 -9.99 -6.60 1.45
C CYS A 197 -11.09 -5.62 1.05
N VAL A 198 -12.32 -5.85 1.50
CA VAL A 198 -13.47 -4.98 1.19
C VAL A 198 -13.46 -3.79 2.13
N ARG A 199 -12.95 -2.67 1.65
CA ARG A 199 -12.81 -1.42 2.39
C ARG A 199 -12.81 -0.22 1.44
N ARG A 200 -13.00 0.96 1.99
CA ARG A 200 -12.69 2.19 1.26
C ARG A 200 -11.17 2.44 1.20
N ILE A 201 -10.75 3.23 0.25
CA ILE A 201 -9.39 3.77 0.21
C ILE A 201 -9.24 4.71 1.41
N ARG A 202 -8.24 4.46 2.26
CA ARG A 202 -7.99 5.26 3.47
C ARG A 202 -7.81 6.74 3.13
N GLY A 203 -8.48 7.60 3.89
CA GLY A 203 -8.49 9.04 3.66
C GLY A 203 -9.52 9.51 2.61
N THR A 204 -10.37 8.61 2.11
CA THR A 204 -11.50 8.96 1.22
C THR A 204 -12.84 8.68 1.91
N VAL A 205 -13.90 9.34 1.44
CA VAL A 205 -15.25 9.19 2.02
C VAL A 205 -15.94 7.92 1.56
N ASP A 206 -15.86 7.58 0.26
CA ASP A 206 -16.62 6.46 -0.33
C ASP A 206 -15.94 5.84 -1.58
N ARG A 207 -14.60 5.91 -1.67
CA ARG A 207 -13.87 5.29 -2.78
C ARG A 207 -13.42 3.90 -2.39
N LEU A 208 -13.91 2.90 -3.13
CA LEU A 208 -13.53 1.51 -2.94
C LEU A 208 -12.07 1.25 -3.35
N SER A 209 -11.38 0.45 -2.55
CA SER A 209 -10.09 -0.14 -2.94
C SER A 209 -10.31 -1.22 -4.00
N THR A 210 -9.38 -1.37 -4.94
CA THR A 210 -9.36 -2.47 -5.94
C THR A 210 -9.29 -3.85 -5.30
N HIS A 211 -8.69 -3.95 -4.10
CA HIS A 211 -8.76 -5.16 -3.28
C HIS A 211 -10.18 -5.62 -2.98
N SER A 212 -11.15 -4.68 -2.93
CA SER A 212 -12.55 -5.01 -2.65
C SER A 212 -13.21 -5.84 -3.77
N PHE A 213 -12.59 -5.88 -4.94
CA PHE A 213 -13.11 -6.60 -6.11
C PHE A 213 -12.33 -7.89 -6.42
N GLY A 214 -11.26 -8.18 -5.66
CA GLY A 214 -10.37 -9.32 -5.94
C GLY A 214 -9.59 -9.16 -7.24
N LEU A 215 -9.17 -7.93 -7.55
CA LEU A 215 -8.42 -7.53 -8.75
C LEU A 215 -7.06 -6.92 -8.43
N SER A 216 -6.63 -6.98 -7.18
CA SER A 216 -5.32 -6.52 -6.73
C SER A 216 -4.76 -7.40 -5.62
N LEU A 217 -3.46 -7.29 -5.42
CA LEU A 217 -2.74 -7.92 -4.31
C LEU A 217 -1.58 -7.03 -3.88
N ASP A 218 -1.21 -7.18 -2.62
CA ASP A 218 0.01 -6.60 -2.06
C ASP A 218 1.05 -7.70 -1.88
N MET A 219 2.28 -7.42 -2.30
CA MET A 219 3.41 -8.36 -2.21
C MET A 219 4.62 -7.70 -1.57
N ASN A 220 5.47 -8.54 -1.04
CA ASN A 220 6.78 -8.17 -0.54
C ASN A 220 7.80 -9.27 -0.84
N ILE A 221 9.07 -8.98 -0.64
CA ILE A 221 10.16 -9.95 -0.74
C ILE A 221 10.68 -10.26 0.65
N ASP A 222 10.78 -11.56 0.96
CA ASP A 222 11.29 -12.11 2.23
C ASP A 222 10.57 -11.59 3.50
N GLY A 223 9.30 -11.17 3.38
CA GLY A 223 8.48 -10.73 4.50
C GLY A 223 8.71 -9.28 4.96
N PHE A 224 9.56 -8.53 4.29
CA PHE A 224 9.80 -7.12 4.62
C PHE A 224 8.74 -6.24 3.98
N LEU A 225 7.90 -5.63 4.83
CA LEU A 225 6.86 -4.70 4.36
C LEU A 225 7.49 -3.37 3.94
N ASP A 226 7.00 -2.84 2.84
CA ASP A 226 7.38 -1.52 2.35
C ASP A 226 6.60 -0.39 3.04
N THR A 227 7.16 0.82 3.04
CA THR A 227 6.53 1.98 3.67
C THR A 227 5.79 2.81 2.63
N LEU A 228 4.47 2.89 2.76
CA LEU A 228 3.59 3.61 1.84
C LEU A 228 3.97 5.10 1.70
N GLY A 229 4.35 5.50 0.51
CA GLY A 229 4.58 6.91 0.14
C GLY A 229 5.94 7.46 0.51
N ASP A 230 6.95 6.64 0.80
CA ASP A 230 8.31 7.08 1.10
C ASP A 230 9.20 7.21 -0.16
N GLY A 231 8.68 6.82 -1.33
CA GLY A 231 9.39 6.87 -2.60
C GLY A 231 10.47 5.80 -2.75
N GLN A 232 10.41 4.76 -1.93
CA GLN A 232 11.32 3.63 -1.97
C GLN A 232 10.57 2.34 -2.33
N THR A 233 11.31 1.27 -2.61
CA THR A 233 10.77 -0.05 -2.91
C THR A 233 11.84 -1.12 -2.78
N GLN A 234 11.44 -2.37 -2.72
CA GLN A 234 12.37 -3.50 -2.81
C GLN A 234 12.81 -3.74 -4.26
N VAL A 235 14.09 -4.05 -4.48
CA VAL A 235 14.64 -4.38 -5.81
C VAL A 235 13.81 -5.47 -6.50
N GLY A 236 13.40 -6.50 -5.78
CA GLY A 236 12.59 -7.58 -6.32
C GLY A 236 11.23 -7.11 -6.85
N LEU A 237 10.58 -6.15 -6.18
CA LEU A 237 9.30 -5.57 -6.66
C LEU A 237 9.50 -4.77 -7.96
N THR A 238 10.64 -4.09 -8.11
CA THR A 238 11.00 -3.41 -9.37
C THR A 238 11.11 -4.40 -10.52
N ILE A 239 11.77 -5.54 -10.29
CA ILE A 239 11.92 -6.60 -11.31
C ILE A 239 10.55 -7.24 -11.61
N LEU A 240 9.77 -7.57 -10.58
CA LEU A 240 8.43 -8.14 -10.74
C LEU A 240 7.51 -7.23 -11.56
N SER A 241 7.64 -5.91 -11.43
CA SER A 241 6.78 -4.95 -12.13
C SER A 241 6.78 -5.11 -13.65
N ASP A 242 7.88 -5.52 -14.25
CA ASP A 242 7.95 -5.78 -15.68
C ASP A 242 7.12 -7.00 -16.07
N PHE A 243 7.19 -8.11 -15.32
CA PHE A 243 6.38 -9.31 -15.55
C PHE A 243 4.87 -9.01 -15.41
N PHE A 244 4.51 -8.23 -14.39
CA PHE A 244 3.13 -7.82 -14.16
C PHE A 244 2.61 -6.92 -15.27
N ARG A 245 3.40 -5.96 -15.73
CA ARG A 245 3.05 -5.07 -16.84
C ARG A 245 2.81 -5.82 -18.15
N GLU A 246 3.62 -6.83 -18.47
CA GLU A 246 3.42 -7.68 -19.65
C GLU A 246 2.07 -8.41 -19.64
N GLU A 247 1.59 -8.81 -18.48
CA GLU A 247 0.27 -9.44 -18.31
C GLU A 247 -0.88 -8.42 -18.16
N GLY A 248 -0.59 -7.12 -18.25
CA GLY A 248 -1.57 -6.06 -18.20
C GLY A 248 -1.95 -5.63 -16.78
N TRP A 249 -1.02 -5.71 -15.84
CA TRP A 249 -1.19 -5.22 -14.48
C TRP A 249 -0.47 -3.90 -14.27
N ILE A 250 -0.99 -3.10 -13.36
CA ILE A 250 -0.45 -1.82 -12.91
C ILE A 250 0.34 -2.04 -11.63
N TRP A 251 1.47 -1.38 -11.51
CA TRP A 251 2.26 -1.31 -10.30
C TRP A 251 2.01 0.01 -9.55
N GLY A 252 1.65 -0.08 -8.27
CA GLY A 252 1.29 1.07 -7.44
C GLY A 252 2.44 2.02 -7.11
N ALA A 253 3.69 1.65 -7.38
CA ALA A 253 4.82 2.57 -7.28
C ALA A 253 4.66 3.83 -8.16
N ALA A 254 3.85 3.76 -9.23
CA ALA A 254 3.54 4.90 -10.09
C ALA A 254 2.40 5.79 -9.58
N PHE A 255 1.71 5.43 -8.49
CA PHE A 255 0.60 6.22 -7.96
C PHE A 255 1.07 7.58 -7.42
N GLY A 256 0.17 8.55 -7.35
CA GLY A 256 0.47 9.87 -6.79
C GLY A 256 1.04 9.78 -5.37
N ARG A 257 0.41 8.97 -4.51
CA ARG A 257 1.01 8.43 -3.30
C ARG A 257 1.53 7.04 -3.66
N GLU A 258 2.82 6.88 -3.68
CA GLU A 258 3.49 5.64 -4.02
C GLU A 258 3.03 4.50 -3.10
N ASP A 259 2.75 3.31 -3.70
CA ASP A 259 2.36 2.07 -3.03
C ASP A 259 3.03 0.90 -3.75
N SER A 260 4.31 0.70 -3.49
CA SER A 260 5.12 -0.22 -4.29
C SER A 260 4.88 -1.70 -3.98
N MET A 261 4.20 -2.02 -2.89
CA MET A 261 3.71 -3.39 -2.64
C MET A 261 2.49 -3.75 -3.49
N HIS A 262 1.75 -2.74 -3.96
CA HIS A 262 0.46 -2.89 -4.63
C HIS A 262 0.58 -3.18 -6.12
N PHE A 263 -0.08 -4.26 -6.56
CA PHE A 263 -0.28 -4.59 -7.96
C PHE A 263 -1.77 -4.79 -8.24
N GLU A 264 -2.29 -4.17 -9.31
CA GLU A 264 -3.70 -4.27 -9.68
C GLU A 264 -3.89 -4.51 -11.18
N VAL A 265 -4.96 -5.19 -11.55
CA VAL A 265 -5.30 -5.45 -12.95
C VAL A 265 -5.72 -4.15 -13.64
N SER A 266 -5.12 -3.84 -14.79
CA SER A 266 -5.44 -2.65 -15.56
C SER A 266 -6.88 -2.66 -16.09
N ARG A 267 -7.40 -1.48 -16.39
CA ARG A 267 -8.70 -1.32 -17.03
C ARG A 267 -8.75 -2.05 -18.37
N GLU A 268 -7.70 -1.97 -19.18
CA GLU A 268 -7.60 -2.61 -20.48
C GLU A 268 -7.72 -4.13 -20.36
N LYS A 269 -7.06 -4.72 -19.38
CA LYS A 269 -7.10 -6.17 -19.13
C LYS A 269 -8.47 -6.64 -18.64
N ILE A 270 -9.14 -5.85 -17.82
CA ILE A 270 -10.50 -6.12 -17.37
C ILE A 270 -11.48 -6.04 -18.55
N GLU A 271 -11.35 -5.05 -19.43
CA GLU A 271 -12.18 -4.90 -20.64
C GLU A 271 -11.95 -6.07 -21.60
N GLU A 272 -10.72 -6.57 -21.76
CA GLU A 272 -10.39 -7.80 -22.50
C GLU A 272 -11.13 -9.02 -21.93
N TRP A 273 -11.05 -9.23 -20.61
CA TRP A 273 -11.76 -10.36 -19.96
C TRP A 273 -13.27 -10.26 -20.09
N ARG A 274 -13.82 -9.05 -20.01
CA ARG A 274 -15.23 -8.82 -20.23
C ARG A 274 -15.65 -9.17 -21.68
N ALA A 275 -14.90 -8.71 -22.66
CA ALA A 275 -15.15 -9.01 -24.07
C ALA A 275 -15.09 -10.51 -24.36
N ALA A 276 -14.22 -11.25 -23.65
CA ALA A 276 -14.09 -12.69 -23.72
C ALA A 276 -15.13 -13.47 -22.86
N GLY A 277 -16.05 -12.77 -22.19
CA GLY A 277 -17.09 -13.41 -21.34
C GLY A 277 -16.53 -14.09 -20.09
N ARG A 278 -15.38 -13.65 -19.59
CA ARG A 278 -14.70 -14.25 -18.43
C ARG A 278 -15.09 -13.59 -17.10
N ILE A 279 -15.69 -12.39 -17.15
CA ILE A 279 -16.24 -11.62 -16.03
C ILE A 279 -17.54 -10.92 -16.44
#